data_b68478961ba55041957fe94beecb96dd
#
_entry.id   b68478961ba55041957fe94beecb96dd
#
_cell.length_a   1.000
_cell.length_b   1.000
_cell.length_c   1.000
_cell.angle_alpha   90.00
_cell.angle_beta   90.00
_cell.angle_gamma   90.00
#
_symmetry.space_group_name_H-M   'P 1'
#
loop_
_entity.id
_entity.type
_entity.pdbx_description
1 polymer ?
#
loop_
_entity_poly.entity_id
_entity_poly.type
_entity_poly.pdbx_seq_one_letter_code
_entity_poly.pdbx_strand_id
1 'polypeptide(L)'
;MNFPLDYIIENTGNTKVINNSYKYMEKKSTLVLVGVPNYKKNINIHSLDFHFGKKIVGVEGGNVNPEKDFNRYASYFKRKKFYPKKFVSKIFKLKDINKAIKLITSNKILGRIILKC
;
A
#
# COMPACT_ATOMS: atom_id res chain seq x y z
N MET A 1 20.61 14.25 -8.40
CA MET A 1 20.53 13.12 -9.34
C MET A 1 19.05 12.82 -9.56
N ASN A 2 18.52 13.11 -10.74
CA ASN A 2 17.17 12.69 -11.10
C ASN A 2 17.28 11.31 -11.74
N PHE A 3 16.96 10.26 -11.01
CA PHE A 3 16.78 8.95 -11.62
C PHE A 3 15.38 8.89 -12.21
N PRO A 4 15.22 8.47 -13.47
CA PRO A 4 13.91 8.27 -14.04
C PRO A 4 13.15 7.21 -13.24
N LEU A 5 11.90 7.50 -12.90
CA LEU A 5 11.04 6.60 -12.15
C LEU A 5 10.15 5.82 -13.13
N ASP A 6 10.40 4.53 -13.31
CA ASP A 6 9.54 3.67 -14.13
C ASP A 6 8.21 3.36 -13.42
N TYR A 7 8.27 3.14 -12.10
CA TYR A 7 7.11 2.82 -11.27
C TYR A 7 7.08 3.64 -9.99
N ILE A 8 5.90 4.12 -9.63
CA ILE A 8 5.60 4.71 -8.34
C ILE A 8 4.49 3.87 -7.70
N ILE A 9 4.71 3.35 -6.48
CA ILE A 9 3.72 2.57 -5.75
C ILE A 9 3.14 3.46 -4.65
N GLU A 10 1.85 3.76 -4.74
CA GLU A 10 1.12 4.53 -3.77
C GLU A 10 0.25 3.60 -2.92
N ASN A 11 0.52 3.51 -1.62
CA ASN A 11 -0.14 2.58 -0.70
C ASN A 11 -0.91 3.26 0.44
N THR A 12 -1.03 4.59 0.41
CA THR A 12 -1.71 5.33 1.47
C THR A 12 -3.19 5.58 1.20
N GLY A 13 -3.61 5.63 -0.07
CA GLY A 13 -4.94 6.05 -0.47
C GLY A 13 -5.24 7.53 -0.22
N ASN A 14 -4.22 8.32 0.13
CA ASN A 14 -4.39 9.75 0.36
C ASN A 14 -4.32 10.51 -0.97
N THR A 15 -5.41 11.17 -1.34
CA THR A 15 -5.50 11.88 -2.63
C THR A 15 -4.44 12.98 -2.80
N LYS A 16 -3.97 13.60 -1.72
CA LYS A 16 -2.85 14.56 -1.77
C LYS A 16 -1.54 13.85 -2.13
N VAL A 17 -1.31 12.67 -1.57
CA VAL A 17 -0.13 11.85 -1.88
C VAL A 17 -0.21 11.36 -3.31
N ILE A 18 -1.38 10.87 -3.76
CA ILE A 18 -1.59 10.45 -5.15
C ILE A 18 -1.30 11.60 -6.12
N ASN A 19 -1.86 12.78 -5.88
CA ASN A 19 -1.62 13.97 -6.72
C ASN A 19 -0.15 14.37 -6.75
N ASN A 20 0.56 14.28 -5.63
CA ASN A 20 1.99 14.56 -5.58
C ASN A 20 2.77 13.48 -6.34
N SER A 21 2.47 12.21 -6.14
CA SER A 21 3.10 11.11 -6.88
C SER A 21 2.95 11.28 -8.39
N TYR A 22 1.77 11.73 -8.83
CA TYR A 22 1.51 12.01 -10.24
C TYR A 22 2.44 13.11 -10.82
N LYS A 23 2.77 14.13 -10.03
CA LYS A 23 3.70 15.19 -10.45
C LYS A 23 5.14 14.68 -10.69
N TYR A 24 5.54 13.64 -9.99
CA TYR A 24 6.85 13.02 -10.15
C TYR A 24 6.91 11.97 -11.26
N MET A 25 5.77 11.67 -11.90
CA MET A 25 5.75 10.75 -13.04
C MET A 25 6.42 11.38 -14.25
N GLU A 26 7.30 10.61 -14.87
CA GLU A 26 7.91 10.93 -16.15
C GLU A 26 7.13 10.29 -17.31
N LYS A 27 7.55 10.56 -18.53
CA LYS A 27 7.01 9.88 -19.71
C LYS A 27 7.20 8.36 -19.57
N LYS A 28 6.15 7.60 -19.86
CA LYS A 28 6.10 6.13 -19.75
C LYS A 28 6.12 5.56 -18.32
N SER A 29 6.18 6.39 -17.27
CA SER A 29 6.05 5.87 -15.90
C SER A 29 4.66 5.34 -15.59
N THR A 30 4.59 4.43 -14.62
CA THR A 30 3.34 3.85 -14.12
C THR A 30 3.15 4.15 -12.65
N LEU A 31 2.06 4.81 -12.29
CA LEU A 31 1.60 4.99 -10.92
C LEU A 31 0.65 3.85 -10.55
N VAL A 32 1.05 3.03 -9.59
CA VAL A 32 0.26 1.88 -9.11
C VAL A 32 -0.44 2.28 -7.81
N LEU A 33 -1.77 2.35 -7.83
CA LEU A 33 -2.60 2.69 -6.70
C LEU A 33 -2.96 1.43 -5.92
N VAL A 34 -2.29 1.21 -4.79
CA VAL A 34 -2.53 0.09 -3.87
C VAL A 34 -3.39 0.54 -2.69
N GLY A 35 -3.18 1.78 -2.23
CA GLY A 35 -3.98 2.38 -1.17
C GLY A 35 -5.39 2.69 -1.66
N VAL A 36 -6.41 2.37 -0.85
CA VAL A 36 -7.81 2.65 -1.19
C VAL A 36 -8.17 4.05 -0.73
N PRO A 37 -8.47 4.98 -1.64
CA PRO A 37 -8.86 6.32 -1.26
C PRO A 37 -10.30 6.38 -0.76
N ASN A 38 -10.65 7.44 -0.04
CA ASN A 38 -12.04 7.71 0.30
C ASN A 38 -12.83 8.03 -0.98
N TYR A 39 -13.96 7.36 -1.18
CA TYR A 39 -14.79 7.47 -2.39
C TYR A 39 -15.31 8.91 -2.67
N LYS A 40 -15.37 9.77 -1.64
CA LYS A 40 -15.78 11.19 -1.77
C LYS A 40 -14.63 12.11 -2.20
N LYS A 41 -13.43 11.59 -2.37
CA LYS A 41 -12.24 12.37 -2.73
C LYS A 41 -11.80 12.05 -4.14
N ASN A 42 -11.55 13.10 -4.91
CA ASN A 42 -11.06 12.99 -6.28
C ASN A 42 -9.56 13.32 -6.34
N ILE A 43 -8.90 12.78 -7.35
CA ILE A 43 -7.56 13.19 -7.76
C ILE A 43 -7.65 14.10 -8.96
N ASN A 44 -6.70 15.03 -9.08
CA ASN A 44 -6.62 15.93 -10.21
C ASN A 44 -5.41 15.58 -11.07
N ILE A 45 -5.65 15.17 -12.31
CA ILE A 45 -4.65 14.70 -13.26
C ILE A 45 -4.86 15.34 -14.63
N HIS A 46 -3.77 15.54 -15.35
CA HIS A 46 -3.84 16.08 -16.71
C HIS A 46 -3.96 14.96 -17.74
N SER A 47 -5.09 14.87 -18.42
CA SER A 47 -5.40 13.75 -19.32
C SER A 47 -4.42 13.59 -20.48
N LEU A 48 -3.85 14.69 -20.99
CA LEU A 48 -2.89 14.65 -22.09
C LEU A 48 -1.63 13.82 -21.78
N ASP A 49 -1.24 13.73 -20.51
CA ASP A 49 -0.06 12.98 -20.10
C ASP A 49 -0.17 11.47 -20.42
N PHE A 50 -1.40 10.93 -20.49
CA PHE A 50 -1.62 9.54 -20.87
C PHE A 50 -1.32 9.28 -22.34
N HIS A 51 -1.52 10.29 -23.22
CA HIS A 51 -1.14 10.19 -24.62
C HIS A 51 0.39 10.16 -24.81
N PHE A 52 1.14 10.63 -23.81
CA PHE A 52 2.60 10.55 -23.79
C PHE A 52 3.12 9.33 -23.03
N GLY A 53 2.22 8.40 -22.68
CA GLY A 53 2.57 7.09 -22.16
C GLY A 53 2.60 6.98 -20.63
N LYS A 54 2.23 8.02 -19.86
CA LYS A 54 1.99 7.85 -18.41
C LYS A 54 0.83 6.88 -18.21
N LYS A 55 0.90 6.08 -17.16
CA LYS A 55 -0.14 5.11 -16.80
C LYS A 55 -0.51 5.24 -15.33
N ILE A 56 -1.80 5.13 -15.02
CA ILE A 56 -2.28 4.95 -13.65
C ILE A 56 -3.06 3.65 -13.60
N VAL A 57 -2.71 2.78 -12.68
CA VAL A 57 -3.32 1.45 -12.54
C VAL A 57 -3.76 1.25 -11.10
N GLY A 58 -5.04 0.97 -10.89
CA GLY A 58 -5.54 0.50 -9.60
C GLY A 58 -5.32 -1.01 -9.46
N VAL A 59 -5.10 -1.47 -8.23
CA VAL A 59 -4.99 -2.90 -7.92
C VAL A 59 -6.05 -3.28 -6.89
N GLU A 60 -6.84 -4.30 -7.20
CA GLU A 60 -7.83 -4.85 -6.30
C GLU A 60 -7.22 -6.06 -5.57
N GLY A 61 -6.81 -5.83 -4.29
CA GLY A 61 -6.19 -6.89 -3.49
C GLY A 61 -4.97 -7.54 -4.13
N GLY A 62 -4.28 -6.85 -5.06
CA GLY A 62 -3.14 -7.41 -5.79
C GLY A 62 -3.53 -8.43 -6.87
N ASN A 63 -4.80 -8.46 -7.30
CA ASN A 63 -5.32 -9.45 -8.25
C ASN A 63 -5.02 -10.90 -7.82
N VAL A 64 -5.19 -11.16 -6.52
CA VAL A 64 -4.84 -12.45 -5.88
C VAL A 64 -5.66 -13.58 -6.47
N ASN A 65 -4.99 -14.64 -6.88
CA ASN A 65 -5.60 -15.95 -7.12
C ASN A 65 -5.36 -16.82 -5.87
N PRO A 66 -6.39 -17.06 -4.99
CA PRO A 66 -6.19 -17.74 -3.72
C PRO A 66 -5.53 -19.12 -3.86
N GLU A 67 -5.94 -19.93 -4.83
CA GLU A 67 -5.44 -21.29 -5.00
C GLU A 67 -3.93 -21.33 -5.31
N LYS A 68 -3.47 -20.41 -6.16
CA LYS A 68 -2.05 -20.31 -6.53
C LYS A 68 -1.22 -19.54 -5.50
N ASP A 69 -1.77 -18.45 -5.02
CA ASP A 69 -1.01 -17.50 -4.19
C ASP A 69 -0.84 -18.00 -2.75
N PHE A 70 -1.81 -18.71 -2.17
CA PHE A 70 -1.63 -19.31 -0.84
C PHE A 70 -0.49 -20.32 -0.83
N ASN A 71 -0.40 -21.18 -1.85
CA ASN A 71 0.69 -22.15 -1.96
C ASN A 71 2.04 -21.44 -2.13
N ARG A 72 2.09 -20.38 -2.93
CA ARG A 72 3.29 -19.55 -3.13
C ARG A 72 3.73 -18.89 -1.83
N TYR A 73 2.81 -18.25 -1.11
CA TYR A 73 3.12 -17.60 0.17
C TYR A 73 3.52 -18.62 1.24
N ALA A 74 2.83 -19.75 1.36
CA ALA A 74 3.22 -20.83 2.26
C ALA A 74 4.65 -21.31 2.00
N SER A 75 5.07 -21.37 0.73
CA SER A 75 6.45 -21.72 0.38
C SER A 75 7.48 -20.71 0.89
N TYR A 76 7.16 -19.40 0.89
CA TYR A 76 8.04 -18.37 1.43
C TYR A 76 8.23 -18.50 2.94
N PHE A 77 7.16 -18.86 3.68
CA PHE A 77 7.26 -19.16 5.11
C PHE A 77 8.14 -20.37 5.37
N LYS A 78 7.90 -21.48 4.65
CA LYS A 78 8.69 -22.72 4.79
C LYS A 78 10.18 -22.50 4.51
N ARG A 79 10.51 -21.70 3.49
CA ARG A 79 11.89 -21.36 3.11
C ARG A 79 12.52 -20.28 3.97
N LYS A 80 11.85 -19.83 5.04
CA LYS A 80 12.32 -18.75 5.93
C LYS A 80 12.69 -17.45 5.17
N LYS A 81 12.08 -17.20 4.01
CA LYS A 81 12.29 -15.98 3.23
C LYS A 81 11.42 -14.82 3.70
N PHE A 82 10.41 -15.11 4.53
CA PHE A 82 9.49 -14.13 5.07
C PHE A 82 9.27 -14.38 6.56
N TYR A 83 9.42 -13.33 7.36
CA TYR A 83 9.30 -13.37 8.82
C TYR A 83 8.19 -12.43 9.27
N PRO A 84 6.92 -12.89 9.35
CA PRO A 84 5.78 -12.02 9.66
C PRO A 84 5.91 -11.35 11.03
N LYS A 85 6.58 -11.96 11.99
CA LYS A 85 6.83 -11.39 13.32
C LYS A 85 7.55 -10.04 13.27
N LYS A 86 8.38 -9.80 12.25
CA LYS A 86 9.07 -8.51 12.07
C LYS A 86 8.12 -7.35 11.74
N PHE A 87 6.92 -7.64 11.27
CA PHE A 87 5.90 -6.64 10.98
C PHE A 87 4.94 -6.40 12.14
N VAL A 88 5.06 -7.17 13.22
CA VAL A 88 4.24 -7.01 14.42
C VAL A 88 4.93 -6.04 15.36
N SER A 89 4.36 -4.86 15.51
CA SER A 89 4.93 -3.81 16.37
C SER A 89 4.48 -3.94 17.80
N LYS A 90 3.25 -4.39 18.04
CA LYS A 90 2.71 -4.54 19.39
C LYS A 90 1.59 -5.57 19.45
N ILE A 91 1.46 -6.22 20.61
CA ILE A 91 0.38 -7.17 20.89
C ILE A 91 -0.40 -6.62 22.09
N PHE A 92 -1.72 -6.56 21.98
CA PHE A 92 -2.64 -6.21 23.06
C PHE A 92 -3.58 -7.37 23.35
N LYS A 93 -4.11 -7.42 24.57
CA LYS A 93 -5.28 -8.26 24.88
C LYS A 93 -6.53 -7.61 24.25
N LEU A 94 -7.53 -8.42 23.89
CA LEU A 94 -8.76 -7.90 23.28
C LEU A 94 -9.44 -6.83 24.15
N LYS A 95 -9.43 -6.97 25.48
CA LYS A 95 -9.95 -5.97 26.41
C LYS A 95 -9.30 -4.58 26.29
N ASP A 96 -8.10 -4.50 25.74
CA ASP A 96 -7.35 -3.26 25.55
C ASP A 96 -7.49 -2.67 24.14
N ILE A 97 -8.52 -3.09 23.37
CA ILE A 97 -8.75 -2.69 21.97
C ILE A 97 -8.73 -1.17 21.78
N ASN A 98 -9.32 -0.41 22.70
CA ASN A 98 -9.37 1.05 22.62
C ASN A 98 -7.97 1.68 22.70
N LYS A 99 -7.05 1.08 23.49
CA LYS A 99 -5.65 1.52 23.54
C LYS A 99 -4.94 1.23 22.22
N ALA A 100 -5.21 0.06 21.61
CA ALA A 100 -4.65 -0.31 20.34
C ALA A 100 -5.12 0.64 19.21
N ILE A 101 -6.42 0.95 19.15
CA ILE A 101 -6.98 1.91 18.19
C ILE A 101 -6.35 3.28 18.36
N LYS A 102 -6.29 3.79 19.60
CA LYS A 102 -5.67 5.10 19.89
C LYS A 102 -4.21 5.15 19.43
N LEU A 103 -3.48 4.04 19.57
CA LEU A 103 -2.08 3.97 19.14
C LEU A 103 -1.95 3.98 17.61
N ILE A 104 -2.80 3.24 16.88
CA ILE A 104 -2.80 3.25 15.41
C ILE A 104 -3.15 4.64 14.87
N THR A 105 -4.20 5.26 15.40
CA THR A 105 -4.66 6.57 14.92
C THR A 105 -3.69 7.70 15.24
N SER A 106 -2.76 7.50 16.18
CA SER A 106 -1.72 8.49 16.50
C SER A 106 -0.60 8.58 15.47
N ASN A 107 -0.55 7.67 14.48
CA ASN A 107 0.52 7.55 13.49
C ASN A 107 1.95 7.40 14.08
N LYS A 108 2.05 6.99 15.36
CA LYS A 108 3.33 6.82 16.07
C LYS A 108 3.88 5.41 16.01
N ILE A 109 3.20 4.52 15.30
CA ILE A 109 3.59 3.11 15.19
C ILE A 109 3.69 2.70 13.74
N LEU A 110 4.75 1.95 13.42
CA LEU A 110 4.92 1.31 12.13
C LEU A 110 4.58 -0.17 12.25
N GLY A 111 4.03 -0.75 11.19
CA GLY A 111 3.72 -2.19 11.15
C GLY A 111 2.31 -2.54 11.60
N ARG A 112 2.14 -3.67 12.25
CA ARG A 112 0.83 -4.23 12.63
C ARG A 112 0.69 -4.36 14.13
N ILE A 113 -0.53 -4.15 14.62
CA ILE A 113 -0.93 -4.48 15.99
C ILE A 113 -1.77 -5.76 15.94
N ILE A 114 -1.47 -6.69 16.83
CA ILE A 114 -2.25 -7.91 17.01
C ILE A 114 -3.06 -7.79 18.28
N LEU A 115 -4.33 -8.16 18.20
CA LEU A 115 -5.19 -8.38 19.37
C LEU A 115 -5.21 -9.88 19.65
N LYS A 116 -4.88 -10.24 20.88
CA LYS A 116 -4.93 -11.62 21.36
C LYS A 116 -6.21 -11.79 22.19
N CYS A 117 -7.03 -12.77 21.81
CA CYS A 117 -8.16 -13.26 22.59
C CYS A 117 -7.68 -14.09 23.77
#